data_56191278363ef18f9f1d4f043205b841
#
_entry.id   56191278363ef18f9f1d4f043205b841
#
_cell.length_a   1.000
_cell.length_b   1.000
_cell.length_c   1.000
_cell.angle_alpha   90.00
_cell.angle_beta   90.00
_cell.angle_gamma   90.00
#
_symmetry.space_group_name_H-M   'P 1'
#
loop_
_entity.id
_entity.type
_entity.pdbx_description
1 polymer ?
#
loop_
_entity_poly.entity_id
_entity_poly.type
_entity_poly.pdbx_seq_one_letter_code
_entity_poly.pdbx_strand_id
1 'polypeptide(L)'
;MPKRNDTAILFILVTVLIDFTGFGIIIPVLPKLIQGFTGGNLSVAAEYGGYLMVVFAIAQFLFSPIIGGLSDQYGRRPVLLISLLGLGTDYIFLSFAPSIFWLFIGRIIAGISGASVTTAMAYIADISEPAKKAQNFGLVGAAFGIGFILGPVIGGVAGSLGIRVPFMISAGLALLNLIYGFFFLPESLASDCRRKFSLKRANPIASLSNIAKYPTIIGLLATLLLVDIANHSVHSNWSFYVIEKFRWNSTLIGYSLGVVGLAVAVVQGVFIRVIVPRIGQKNAIYTGLILYFTGFICFAFASSGLWMMLFILPYVLAGIGDPAMQSILSNQVPENSQGELQGITTGLQSLAAIIGPFLATHIFVYFIEKSAPVYFPGAPFILSACLIVIGLIVAIKTLNKYHKTI
;
A
#
# COMPACT_ATOMS: atom_id res chain seq x y z
N MET A 1 -5.53 -5.74 -35.63
CA MET A 1 -6.43 -5.95 -34.49
C MET A 1 -6.11 -5.01 -33.31
N PRO A 2 -5.88 -3.72 -33.51
CA PRO A 2 -5.48 -2.80 -32.43
C PRO A 2 -6.60 -2.48 -31.43
N LYS A 3 -7.87 -2.44 -31.86
CA LYS A 3 -9.00 -2.07 -30.98
C LYS A 3 -9.30 -3.02 -29.80
N ARG A 4 -8.91 -4.30 -29.86
CA ARG A 4 -9.24 -5.27 -28.80
C ARG A 4 -8.31 -5.15 -27.60
N ASN A 5 -7.04 -4.80 -27.81
CA ASN A 5 -6.07 -4.61 -26.72
C ASN A 5 -6.32 -3.32 -25.95
N ASP A 6 -6.69 -2.22 -26.65
CA ASP A 6 -6.96 -0.94 -25.98
C ASP A 6 -8.19 -1.04 -25.04
N THR A 7 -9.22 -1.79 -25.45
CA THR A 7 -10.40 -2.04 -24.61
C THR A 7 -10.04 -2.89 -23.37
N ALA A 8 -9.16 -3.89 -23.52
CA ALA A 8 -8.72 -4.71 -22.40
C ALA A 8 -7.84 -3.91 -21.42
N ILE A 9 -6.95 -3.03 -21.93
CA ILE A 9 -6.17 -2.12 -21.08
C ILE A 9 -7.09 -1.21 -20.29
N LEU A 10 -8.05 -0.56 -20.97
CA LEU A 10 -9.03 0.32 -20.30
C LEU A 10 -9.80 -0.44 -19.22
N PHE A 11 -10.22 -1.68 -19.49
CA PHE A 11 -10.90 -2.52 -18.49
C PHE A 11 -10.03 -2.71 -17.24
N ILE A 12 -8.77 -3.11 -17.40
CA ILE A 12 -7.86 -3.33 -16.26
C ILE A 12 -7.63 -2.03 -15.48
N LEU A 13 -7.49 -0.90 -16.17
CA LEU A 13 -7.34 0.41 -15.52
C LEU A 13 -8.58 0.78 -14.68
N VAL A 14 -9.78 0.54 -15.22
CA VAL A 14 -11.04 0.75 -14.50
C VAL A 14 -11.14 -0.20 -13.31
N THR A 15 -10.76 -1.47 -13.49
CA THR A 15 -10.73 -2.48 -12.41
C THR A 15 -9.82 -2.03 -11.27
N VAL A 16 -8.58 -1.65 -11.57
CA VAL A 16 -7.61 -1.18 -10.57
C VAL A 16 -8.11 0.10 -9.89
N LEU A 17 -8.65 1.05 -10.65
CA LEU A 17 -9.23 2.27 -10.11
C LEU A 17 -10.35 1.97 -9.11
N ILE A 18 -11.29 1.08 -9.45
CA ILE A 18 -12.41 0.70 -8.59
C ILE A 18 -11.92 -0.03 -7.34
N ASP A 19 -10.99 -0.98 -7.48
CA ASP A 19 -10.43 -1.75 -6.36
C ASP A 19 -9.77 -0.83 -5.34
N PHE A 20 -8.92 0.11 -5.79
CA PHE A 20 -8.25 1.05 -4.88
C PHE A 20 -9.18 2.14 -4.35
N THR A 21 -10.18 2.55 -5.12
CA THR A 21 -11.25 3.42 -4.61
C THR A 21 -12.01 2.70 -3.49
N GLY A 22 -12.42 1.44 -3.71
CA GLY A 22 -13.11 0.64 -2.71
C GLY A 22 -12.30 0.43 -1.42
N PHE A 23 -11.00 0.17 -1.55
CA PHE A 23 -10.08 0.11 -0.41
C PHE A 23 -10.00 1.46 0.32
N GLY A 24 -9.81 2.55 -0.40
CA GLY A 24 -9.69 3.90 0.16
C GLY A 24 -10.96 4.39 0.87
N ILE A 25 -12.15 4.02 0.37
CA ILE A 25 -13.46 4.38 0.95
C ILE A 25 -13.56 3.95 2.44
N ILE A 26 -12.96 2.83 2.79
CA ILE A 26 -13.09 2.22 4.12
C ILE A 26 -12.24 2.96 5.16
N ILE A 27 -11.09 3.48 4.78
CA ILE A 27 -10.07 4.02 5.70
C ILE A 27 -10.62 5.06 6.69
N PRO A 28 -11.39 6.09 6.29
CA PRO A 28 -11.86 7.13 7.20
C PRO A 28 -13.00 6.68 8.14
N VAL A 29 -13.66 5.56 7.85
CA VAL A 29 -14.84 5.10 8.60
C VAL A 29 -14.59 3.86 9.45
N LEU A 30 -13.53 3.09 9.14
CA LEU A 30 -13.17 1.87 9.85
C LEU A 30 -13.01 2.07 11.38
N PRO A 31 -12.36 3.14 11.87
CA PRO A 31 -12.26 3.38 13.32
C PRO A 31 -13.63 3.44 14.01
N LYS A 32 -14.58 4.17 13.42
CA LYS A 32 -15.93 4.30 14.00
C LYS A 32 -16.71 2.99 13.94
N LEU A 33 -16.55 2.19 12.89
CA LEU A 33 -17.16 0.88 12.80
C LEU A 33 -16.67 -0.03 13.94
N ILE A 34 -15.35 -0.07 14.15
CA ILE A 34 -14.76 -0.91 15.21
C ILE A 34 -15.17 -0.38 16.60
N GLN A 35 -15.19 0.94 16.81
CA GLN A 35 -15.66 1.55 18.07
C GLN A 35 -17.09 1.12 18.41
N GLY A 36 -17.96 0.96 17.40
CA GLY A 36 -19.32 0.46 17.61
C GLY A 36 -19.37 -0.94 18.22
N PHE A 37 -18.35 -1.78 17.97
CA PHE A 37 -18.23 -3.12 18.55
C PHE A 37 -17.44 -3.16 19.88
N THR A 38 -16.65 -2.12 20.17
CA THR A 38 -15.76 -2.07 21.35
C THR A 38 -16.28 -1.13 22.45
N GLY A 39 -17.59 -0.86 22.47
CA GLY A 39 -18.21 0.00 23.48
C GLY A 39 -17.74 1.46 23.44
N GLY A 40 -17.31 1.94 22.26
CA GLY A 40 -16.84 3.33 22.06
C GLY A 40 -15.38 3.58 22.44
N ASN A 41 -14.64 2.59 22.94
CA ASN A 41 -13.25 2.74 23.33
C ASN A 41 -12.34 2.82 22.08
N LEU A 42 -11.70 3.98 21.89
CA LEU A 42 -10.82 4.24 20.73
C LEU A 42 -9.50 3.45 20.82
N SER A 43 -8.94 3.26 22.02
CA SER A 43 -7.72 2.49 22.23
C SER A 43 -7.92 1.05 21.77
N VAL A 44 -8.98 0.39 22.29
CA VAL A 44 -9.34 -0.97 21.87
C VAL A 44 -9.68 -1.04 20.38
N ALA A 45 -10.36 -0.02 19.84
CA ALA A 45 -10.67 0.03 18.41
C ALA A 45 -9.42 0.15 17.56
N ALA A 46 -8.41 0.92 17.99
CA ALA A 46 -7.13 1.04 17.31
C ALA A 46 -6.37 -0.30 17.31
N GLU A 47 -6.34 -0.99 18.44
CA GLU A 47 -5.71 -2.30 18.58
C GLU A 47 -6.31 -3.32 17.59
N TYR A 48 -7.66 -3.46 17.57
CA TYR A 48 -8.34 -4.30 16.59
C TYR A 48 -8.12 -3.84 15.14
N GLY A 49 -8.04 -2.53 14.89
CA GLY A 49 -7.70 -1.97 13.58
C GLY A 49 -6.32 -2.43 13.11
N GLY A 50 -5.33 -2.41 13.99
CA GLY A 50 -4.00 -2.96 13.74
C GLY A 50 -4.01 -4.45 13.42
N TYR A 51 -4.71 -5.26 14.24
CA TYR A 51 -4.84 -6.70 13.99
C TYR A 51 -5.53 -7.02 12.66
N LEU A 52 -6.57 -6.28 12.29
CA LEU A 52 -7.27 -6.44 11.00
C LEU A 52 -6.33 -6.17 9.81
N MET A 53 -5.45 -5.15 9.91
CA MET A 53 -4.43 -4.86 8.90
C MET A 53 -3.38 -5.97 8.81
N VAL A 54 -2.91 -6.47 9.95
CA VAL A 54 -1.93 -7.56 10.02
C VAL A 54 -2.50 -8.85 9.43
N VAL A 55 -3.72 -9.23 9.78
CA VAL A 55 -4.39 -10.43 9.24
C VAL A 55 -4.56 -10.33 7.72
N PHE A 56 -4.98 -9.16 7.21
CA PHE A 56 -5.04 -8.89 5.77
C PHE A 56 -3.67 -9.07 5.11
N ALA A 57 -2.61 -8.45 5.68
CA ALA A 57 -1.26 -8.48 5.12
C ALA A 57 -0.68 -9.90 5.14
N ILE A 58 -0.88 -10.67 6.20
CA ILE A 58 -0.46 -12.09 6.28
C ILE A 58 -1.17 -12.92 5.21
N ALA A 59 -2.49 -12.78 5.09
CA ALA A 59 -3.25 -13.51 4.08
C ALA A 59 -2.76 -13.14 2.67
N GLN A 60 -2.58 -11.85 2.38
CA GLN A 60 -2.07 -11.39 1.10
C GLN A 60 -0.66 -11.92 0.81
N PHE A 61 0.26 -11.87 1.78
CA PHE A 61 1.62 -12.37 1.63
C PHE A 61 1.66 -13.87 1.31
N LEU A 62 0.89 -14.67 2.03
CA LEU A 62 0.86 -16.12 1.85
C LEU A 62 0.20 -16.53 0.52
N PHE A 63 -0.86 -15.84 0.14
CA PHE A 63 -1.67 -16.24 -1.02
C PHE A 63 -1.27 -15.56 -2.33
N SER A 64 -0.54 -14.43 -2.32
CA SER A 64 -0.11 -13.76 -3.57
C SER A 64 0.67 -14.67 -4.51
N PRO A 65 1.67 -15.44 -4.07
CA PRO A 65 2.38 -16.36 -4.97
C PRO A 65 1.49 -17.52 -5.46
N ILE A 66 0.54 -17.95 -4.61
CA ILE A 66 -0.42 -19.02 -4.96
C ILE A 66 -1.37 -18.52 -6.04
N ILE A 67 -1.99 -17.37 -5.84
CA ILE A 67 -2.91 -16.75 -6.79
C ILE A 67 -2.20 -16.42 -8.11
N GLY A 68 -0.97 -15.91 -8.05
CA GLY A 68 -0.14 -15.71 -9.25
C GLY A 68 0.09 -17.01 -10.03
N GLY A 69 0.48 -18.07 -9.34
CA GLY A 69 0.68 -19.39 -9.95
C GLY A 69 -0.62 -20.02 -10.49
N LEU A 70 -1.75 -19.83 -9.81
CA LEU A 70 -3.07 -20.26 -10.31
C LEU A 70 -3.46 -19.47 -11.56
N SER A 71 -3.12 -18.18 -11.63
CA SER A 71 -3.38 -17.36 -12.82
C SER A 71 -2.52 -17.78 -14.02
N ASP A 72 -1.31 -18.31 -13.78
CA ASP A 72 -0.47 -18.91 -14.83
C ASP A 72 -1.03 -20.25 -15.34
N GLN A 73 -1.73 -21.00 -14.50
CA GLN A 73 -2.29 -22.30 -14.85
C GLN A 73 -3.67 -22.21 -15.50
N TYR A 74 -4.58 -21.44 -14.90
CA TYR A 74 -5.99 -21.39 -15.31
C TYR A 74 -6.31 -20.22 -16.25
N GLY A 75 -5.40 -19.27 -16.38
CA GLY A 75 -5.58 -18.02 -17.11
C GLY A 75 -5.79 -16.83 -16.17
N ARG A 76 -5.57 -15.64 -16.70
CA ARG A 76 -5.67 -14.38 -15.93
C ARG A 76 -7.11 -14.02 -15.59
N ARG A 77 -8.01 -14.15 -16.59
CA ARG A 77 -9.41 -13.75 -16.47
C ARG A 77 -10.15 -14.44 -15.32
N PRO A 78 -10.19 -15.78 -15.19
CA PRO A 78 -10.95 -16.44 -14.13
C PRO A 78 -10.41 -16.04 -12.73
N VAL A 79 -9.09 -15.90 -12.58
CA VAL A 79 -8.50 -15.53 -11.30
C VAL A 79 -8.85 -14.09 -10.92
N LEU A 80 -8.82 -13.15 -11.87
CA LEU A 80 -9.27 -11.77 -11.63
C LEU A 80 -10.74 -11.72 -11.21
N LEU A 81 -11.62 -12.45 -11.89
CA LEU A 81 -13.05 -12.47 -11.57
C LEU A 81 -13.32 -13.07 -10.17
N ILE A 82 -12.64 -14.15 -9.81
CA ILE A 82 -12.75 -14.75 -8.46
C ILE A 82 -12.23 -13.77 -7.40
N SER A 83 -11.15 -13.05 -7.67
CA SER A 83 -10.61 -12.05 -6.76
C SER A 83 -11.58 -10.88 -6.56
N LEU A 84 -12.22 -10.37 -7.63
CA LEU A 84 -13.26 -9.34 -7.54
C LEU A 84 -14.47 -9.82 -6.74
N LEU A 85 -14.89 -11.07 -6.92
CA LEU A 85 -15.97 -11.67 -6.13
C LEU A 85 -15.58 -11.73 -4.64
N GLY A 86 -14.34 -12.13 -4.33
CA GLY A 86 -13.85 -12.17 -2.96
C GLY A 86 -13.79 -10.80 -2.30
N LEU A 87 -13.32 -9.76 -3.01
CA LEU A 87 -13.34 -8.37 -2.51
C LEU A 87 -14.78 -7.87 -2.29
N GLY A 88 -15.69 -8.13 -3.22
CA GLY A 88 -17.11 -7.80 -3.06
C GLY A 88 -17.71 -8.49 -1.83
N THR A 89 -17.35 -9.75 -1.59
CA THR A 89 -17.79 -10.53 -0.43
C THR A 89 -17.24 -9.93 0.88
N ASP A 90 -15.97 -9.52 0.94
CA ASP A 90 -15.41 -8.81 2.09
C ASP A 90 -16.21 -7.53 2.41
N TYR A 91 -16.47 -6.70 1.41
CA TYR A 91 -17.22 -5.47 1.61
C TYR A 91 -18.66 -5.72 2.09
N ILE A 92 -19.29 -6.82 1.65
CA ILE A 92 -20.59 -7.25 2.17
C ILE A 92 -20.45 -7.63 3.65
N PHE A 93 -19.43 -8.41 4.03
CA PHE A 93 -19.19 -8.74 5.43
C PHE A 93 -18.97 -7.49 6.29
N LEU A 94 -18.19 -6.51 5.82
CA LEU A 94 -18.00 -5.25 6.52
C LEU A 94 -19.31 -4.45 6.64
N SER A 95 -20.18 -4.47 5.61
CA SER A 95 -21.46 -3.77 5.62
C SER A 95 -22.45 -4.34 6.64
N PHE A 96 -22.50 -5.67 6.79
CA PHE A 96 -23.50 -6.37 7.59
C PHE A 96 -22.92 -7.08 8.82
N ALA A 97 -21.64 -6.91 9.12
CA ALA A 97 -20.97 -7.56 10.25
C ALA A 97 -21.74 -7.33 11.55
N PRO A 98 -22.17 -8.39 12.25
CA PRO A 98 -22.81 -8.27 13.57
C PRO A 98 -21.80 -8.20 14.71
N SER A 99 -20.51 -8.54 14.45
CA SER A 99 -19.44 -8.51 15.43
C SER A 99 -18.07 -8.34 14.75
N ILE A 100 -17.07 -8.03 15.58
CA ILE A 100 -15.67 -7.88 15.15
C ILE A 100 -15.11 -9.15 14.49
N PHE A 101 -15.56 -10.32 14.89
CA PHE A 101 -15.15 -11.61 14.31
C PHE A 101 -15.39 -11.66 12.79
N TRP A 102 -16.53 -11.14 12.32
CA TRP A 102 -16.87 -11.09 10.91
C TRP A 102 -15.97 -10.13 10.12
N LEU A 103 -15.46 -9.08 10.77
CA LEU A 103 -14.46 -8.21 10.15
C LEU A 103 -13.15 -8.98 9.90
N PHE A 104 -12.71 -9.84 10.81
CA PHE A 104 -11.53 -10.68 10.60
C PHE A 104 -11.72 -11.66 9.44
N ILE A 105 -12.88 -12.33 9.36
CA ILE A 105 -13.18 -13.20 8.21
C ILE A 105 -13.11 -12.42 6.91
N GLY A 106 -13.74 -11.24 6.85
CA GLY A 106 -13.67 -10.36 5.69
C GLY A 106 -12.23 -10.01 5.34
N ARG A 107 -11.42 -9.60 6.30
CA ARG A 107 -10.00 -9.26 6.05
C ARG A 107 -9.16 -10.42 5.55
N ILE A 108 -9.43 -11.65 5.97
CA ILE A 108 -8.78 -12.86 5.42
C ILE A 108 -9.18 -13.04 3.95
N ILE A 109 -10.47 -12.94 3.64
CA ILE A 109 -10.99 -13.04 2.27
C ILE A 109 -10.40 -11.94 1.39
N ALA A 110 -10.38 -10.69 1.88
CA ALA A 110 -9.79 -9.56 1.17
C ALA A 110 -8.29 -9.74 0.95
N GLY A 111 -7.53 -10.25 1.93
CA GLY A 111 -6.10 -10.52 1.79
C GLY A 111 -5.82 -11.57 0.71
N ILE A 112 -6.57 -12.66 0.69
CA ILE A 112 -6.49 -13.68 -0.36
C ILE A 112 -6.83 -13.05 -1.72
N SER A 113 -7.90 -12.27 -1.79
CA SER A 113 -8.40 -11.67 -3.03
C SER A 113 -7.55 -10.48 -3.50
N GLY A 114 -6.88 -9.76 -2.60
CA GLY A 114 -6.01 -8.63 -2.91
C GLY A 114 -4.78 -8.97 -3.74
N ALA A 115 -4.51 -10.26 -3.93
CA ALA A 115 -3.55 -10.74 -4.93
C ALA A 115 -4.00 -10.48 -6.40
N SER A 116 -5.20 -9.95 -6.64
CA SER A 116 -5.69 -9.51 -7.95
C SER A 116 -4.75 -8.51 -8.63
N VAL A 117 -4.10 -7.64 -7.86
CA VAL A 117 -3.15 -6.64 -8.37
C VAL A 117 -2.00 -7.31 -9.14
N THR A 118 -1.42 -8.40 -8.60
CA THR A 118 -0.35 -9.13 -9.27
C THR A 118 -0.84 -9.77 -10.58
N THR A 119 -2.07 -10.29 -10.59
CA THR A 119 -2.70 -10.85 -11.78
C THR A 119 -3.05 -9.76 -12.80
N ALA A 120 -3.50 -8.58 -12.36
CA ALA A 120 -3.75 -7.42 -13.23
C ALA A 120 -2.45 -6.93 -13.90
N MET A 121 -1.34 -6.86 -13.14
CA MET A 121 -0.04 -6.52 -13.70
C MET A 121 0.45 -7.55 -14.71
N ALA A 122 0.27 -8.86 -14.43
CA ALA A 122 0.59 -9.93 -15.38
C ALA A 122 -0.29 -9.84 -16.64
N TYR A 123 -1.59 -9.55 -16.50
CA TYR A 123 -2.50 -9.33 -17.62
C TYR A 123 -2.02 -8.20 -18.53
N ILE A 124 -1.67 -7.03 -17.95
CA ILE A 124 -1.09 -5.90 -18.70
C ILE A 124 0.21 -6.29 -19.39
N ALA A 125 1.06 -7.09 -18.73
CA ALA A 125 2.30 -7.58 -19.33
C ALA A 125 2.06 -8.45 -20.57
N ASP A 126 1.00 -9.30 -20.51
CA ASP A 126 0.65 -10.24 -21.58
C ASP A 126 0.11 -9.52 -22.84
N ILE A 127 -0.69 -8.43 -22.66
CA ILE A 127 -1.33 -7.72 -23.78
C ILE A 127 -0.54 -6.52 -24.30
N SER A 128 0.52 -6.11 -23.61
CA SER A 128 1.30 -4.94 -23.96
C SER A 128 2.38 -5.25 -24.98
N GLU A 129 2.46 -4.46 -26.05
CA GLU A 129 3.61 -4.45 -26.94
C GLU A 129 4.87 -4.05 -26.17
N PRO A 130 6.05 -4.64 -26.45
CA PRO A 130 7.27 -4.33 -25.72
C PRO A 130 7.57 -2.83 -25.61
N ALA A 131 7.35 -2.06 -26.67
CA ALA A 131 7.59 -0.61 -26.71
C ALA A 131 6.62 0.20 -25.81
N LYS A 132 5.41 -0.30 -25.54
CA LYS A 132 4.37 0.37 -24.73
C LYS A 132 4.23 -0.19 -23.32
N LYS A 133 4.96 -1.25 -23.00
CA LYS A 133 4.81 -1.97 -21.73
C LYS A 133 5.05 -1.07 -20.52
N ALA A 134 6.11 -0.26 -20.54
CA ALA A 134 6.40 0.68 -19.46
C ALA A 134 5.31 1.76 -19.33
N GLN A 135 4.78 2.26 -20.44
CA GLN A 135 3.68 3.23 -20.45
C GLN A 135 2.41 2.63 -19.83
N ASN A 136 2.04 1.39 -20.20
CA ASN A 136 0.85 0.73 -19.69
C ASN A 136 0.95 0.42 -18.19
N PHE A 137 2.12 0.01 -17.68
CA PHE A 137 2.35 -0.09 -16.23
C PHE A 137 2.22 1.26 -15.52
N GLY A 138 2.70 2.34 -16.15
CA GLY A 138 2.52 3.71 -15.65
C GLY A 138 1.04 4.11 -15.53
N LEU A 139 0.20 3.71 -16.49
CA LEU A 139 -1.26 3.94 -16.43
C LEU A 139 -1.92 3.18 -15.29
N VAL A 140 -1.48 1.94 -14.99
CA VAL A 140 -1.96 1.19 -13.83
C VAL A 140 -1.59 1.91 -12.53
N GLY A 141 -0.36 2.41 -12.42
CA GLY A 141 0.05 3.24 -11.28
C GLY A 141 -0.77 4.53 -11.13
N ALA A 142 -1.12 5.17 -12.25
CA ALA A 142 -2.00 6.34 -12.23
C ALA A 142 -3.43 5.99 -11.77
N ALA A 143 -4.00 4.87 -12.24
CA ALA A 143 -5.30 4.38 -11.80
C ALA A 143 -5.32 4.08 -10.29
N PHE A 144 -4.25 3.42 -9.78
CA PHE A 144 -4.02 3.24 -8.35
C PHE A 144 -4.06 4.57 -7.59
N GLY A 145 -3.24 5.55 -8.03
CA GLY A 145 -3.14 6.86 -7.37
C GLY A 145 -4.47 7.61 -7.36
N ILE A 146 -5.20 7.63 -8.47
CA ILE A 146 -6.53 8.27 -8.56
C ILE A 146 -7.53 7.58 -7.63
N GLY A 147 -7.56 6.23 -7.60
CA GLY A 147 -8.42 5.47 -6.71
C GLY A 147 -8.13 5.77 -5.24
N PHE A 148 -6.85 5.87 -4.87
CA PHE A 148 -6.43 6.19 -3.53
C PHE A 148 -6.70 7.64 -3.11
N ILE A 149 -6.88 8.57 -4.07
CA ILE A 149 -7.33 9.94 -3.81
C ILE A 149 -8.86 9.98 -3.63
N LEU A 150 -9.59 9.38 -4.57
CA LEU A 150 -11.04 9.43 -4.59
C LEU A 150 -11.68 8.63 -3.46
N GLY A 151 -11.09 7.47 -3.13
CA GLY A 151 -11.62 6.55 -2.14
C GLY A 151 -11.88 7.20 -0.78
N PRO A 152 -10.86 7.74 -0.09
CA PRO A 152 -11.05 8.35 1.22
C PRO A 152 -11.99 9.55 1.21
N VAL A 153 -11.99 10.36 0.14
CA VAL A 153 -12.91 11.49 0.00
C VAL A 153 -14.35 11.00 -0.07
N ILE A 154 -14.63 10.04 -0.95
CA ILE A 154 -15.97 9.42 -1.07
C ILE A 154 -16.35 8.75 0.25
N GLY A 155 -15.45 8.01 0.86
CA GLY A 155 -15.66 7.31 2.12
C GLY A 155 -15.96 8.25 3.29
N GLY A 156 -15.23 9.36 3.36
CA GLY A 156 -15.44 10.39 4.38
C GLY A 156 -16.81 11.06 4.25
N VAL A 157 -17.21 11.42 3.04
CA VAL A 157 -18.53 12.00 2.75
C VAL A 157 -19.65 10.97 2.97
N ALA A 158 -19.52 9.76 2.41
CA ALA A 158 -20.50 8.70 2.58
C ALA A 158 -20.65 8.26 4.04
N GLY A 159 -19.55 8.32 4.83
CA GLY A 159 -19.57 8.05 6.26
C GLY A 159 -20.40 9.03 7.08
N SER A 160 -20.70 10.23 6.58
CA SER A 160 -21.61 11.17 7.21
C SER A 160 -23.08 10.77 7.04
N LEU A 161 -23.40 9.99 6.02
CA LEU A 161 -24.75 9.43 5.77
C LEU A 161 -25.01 8.17 6.63
N GLY A 162 -23.95 7.49 7.07
CA GLY A 162 -24.03 6.33 7.93
C GLY A 162 -22.73 5.52 7.90
N ILE A 163 -22.36 4.93 9.05
CA ILE A 163 -21.06 4.23 9.22
C ILE A 163 -20.92 3.07 8.22
N ARG A 164 -22.01 2.42 7.84
CA ARG A 164 -22.01 1.26 6.94
C ARG A 164 -22.17 1.61 5.45
N VAL A 165 -22.60 2.83 5.13
CA VAL A 165 -22.82 3.27 3.74
C VAL A 165 -21.56 3.17 2.87
N PRO A 166 -20.35 3.57 3.34
CA PRO A 166 -19.11 3.43 2.56
C PRO A 166 -18.83 1.98 2.14
N PHE A 167 -19.07 1.02 3.03
CA PHE A 167 -18.86 -0.42 2.73
C PHE A 167 -19.86 -0.94 1.70
N MET A 168 -21.13 -0.49 1.75
CA MET A 168 -22.13 -0.83 0.75
C MET A 168 -21.77 -0.27 -0.62
N ILE A 169 -21.23 0.96 -0.68
CA ILE A 169 -20.75 1.55 -1.94
C ILE A 169 -19.59 0.72 -2.48
N SER A 170 -18.60 0.36 -1.65
CA SER A 170 -17.47 -0.47 -2.05
C SER A 170 -17.92 -1.84 -2.56
N ALA A 171 -18.88 -2.48 -1.88
CA ALA A 171 -19.47 -3.75 -2.32
C ALA A 171 -20.16 -3.61 -3.68
N GLY A 172 -20.95 -2.56 -3.86
CA GLY A 172 -21.61 -2.26 -5.14
C GLY A 172 -20.60 -2.06 -6.27
N LEU A 173 -19.57 -1.26 -6.05
CA LEU A 173 -18.51 -1.02 -7.02
C LEU A 173 -17.76 -2.31 -7.40
N ALA A 174 -17.38 -3.14 -6.42
CA ALA A 174 -16.70 -4.41 -6.67
C ALA A 174 -17.57 -5.39 -7.46
N LEU A 175 -18.86 -5.50 -7.12
CA LEU A 175 -19.80 -6.37 -7.84
C LEU A 175 -20.10 -5.85 -9.26
N LEU A 176 -20.25 -4.54 -9.44
CA LEU A 176 -20.40 -3.94 -10.78
C LEU A 176 -19.15 -4.21 -11.63
N ASN A 177 -17.96 -4.08 -11.03
CA ASN A 177 -16.70 -4.38 -11.72
C ASN A 177 -16.59 -5.88 -12.09
N LEU A 178 -17.04 -6.78 -11.18
CA LEU A 178 -17.13 -8.22 -11.46
C LEU A 178 -18.05 -8.50 -12.65
N ILE A 179 -19.26 -7.92 -12.66
CA ILE A 179 -20.24 -8.08 -13.75
C ILE A 179 -19.64 -7.54 -15.06
N TYR A 180 -19.06 -6.35 -15.02
CA TYR A 180 -18.40 -5.77 -16.17
C TYR A 180 -17.26 -6.66 -16.69
N GLY A 181 -16.42 -7.19 -15.81
CA GLY A 181 -15.34 -8.12 -16.15
C GLY A 181 -15.83 -9.44 -16.72
N PHE A 182 -16.94 -9.95 -16.18
CA PHE A 182 -17.51 -11.20 -16.68
C PHE A 182 -17.94 -11.11 -18.16
N PHE A 183 -18.52 -9.98 -18.59
CA PHE A 183 -18.97 -9.81 -19.95
C PHE A 183 -17.90 -9.28 -20.93
N PHE A 184 -16.97 -8.46 -20.46
CA PHE A 184 -16.10 -7.68 -21.34
C PHE A 184 -14.62 -8.04 -21.26
N LEU A 185 -14.14 -8.72 -20.18
CA LEU A 185 -12.73 -9.06 -20.06
C LEU A 185 -12.39 -10.29 -20.87
N PRO A 186 -11.56 -10.21 -21.94
CA PRO A 186 -11.04 -11.39 -22.64
C PRO A 186 -9.96 -12.09 -21.81
N GLU A 187 -9.62 -13.33 -22.15
CA GLU A 187 -8.44 -14.00 -21.62
C GLU A 187 -7.18 -13.45 -22.29
N SER A 188 -6.13 -13.15 -21.52
CA SER A 188 -4.86 -12.65 -22.04
C SER A 188 -3.83 -13.73 -22.24
N LEU A 189 -3.87 -14.79 -21.41
CA LEU A 189 -2.90 -15.88 -21.46
C LEU A 189 -3.35 -17.00 -22.39
N ALA A 190 -2.65 -17.14 -23.52
CA ALA A 190 -2.91 -18.21 -24.46
C ALA A 190 -2.75 -19.59 -23.80
N SER A 191 -3.55 -20.58 -24.23
CA SER A 191 -3.60 -21.92 -23.63
C SER A 191 -2.27 -22.68 -23.68
N ASP A 192 -1.48 -22.45 -24.70
CA ASP A 192 -0.14 -23.02 -24.93
C ASP A 192 0.95 -22.34 -24.08
N CYS A 193 0.71 -21.13 -23.60
CA CYS A 193 1.59 -20.41 -22.68
C CYS A 193 1.31 -20.71 -21.19
N ARG A 194 0.27 -21.51 -20.88
CA ARG A 194 -0.10 -21.85 -19.50
C ARG A 194 0.91 -22.81 -18.87
N ARG A 195 1.22 -22.58 -17.60
CA ARG A 195 2.19 -23.39 -16.84
C ARG A 195 1.50 -24.08 -15.67
N LYS A 196 1.83 -25.35 -15.42
CA LYS A 196 1.33 -26.08 -14.24
C LYS A 196 1.79 -25.39 -12.95
N PHE A 197 0.88 -25.26 -12.01
CA PHE A 197 1.15 -24.72 -10.67
C PHE A 197 2.20 -25.56 -9.92
N SER A 198 3.09 -24.90 -9.20
CA SER A 198 4.10 -25.53 -8.35
C SER A 198 4.33 -24.72 -7.09
N LEU A 199 4.01 -25.30 -5.92
CA LEU A 199 4.23 -24.71 -4.60
C LEU A 199 5.72 -24.38 -4.34
N LYS A 200 6.66 -25.13 -4.91
CA LYS A 200 8.10 -24.85 -4.75
C LYS A 200 8.52 -23.50 -5.34
N ARG A 201 7.83 -23.05 -6.39
CA ARG A 201 8.09 -21.73 -7.02
C ARG A 201 7.38 -20.59 -6.29
N ALA A 202 6.34 -20.90 -5.52
CA ALA A 202 5.56 -19.95 -4.75
C ALA A 202 6.20 -19.61 -3.38
N ASN A 203 7.48 -19.96 -3.15
CA ASN A 203 8.16 -19.69 -1.88
C ASN A 203 8.90 -18.33 -1.93
N PRO A 204 8.40 -17.28 -1.26
CA PRO A 204 9.01 -15.95 -1.28
C PRO A 204 10.36 -15.90 -0.55
N ILE A 205 10.63 -16.87 0.35
CA ILE A 205 11.86 -16.90 1.17
C ILE A 205 13.06 -17.42 0.37
N ALA A 206 12.83 -18.28 -0.63
CA ALA A 206 13.91 -18.85 -1.43
C ALA A 206 14.67 -17.79 -2.27
N SER A 207 14.04 -16.68 -2.61
CA SER A 207 14.64 -15.59 -3.38
C SER A 207 15.64 -14.76 -2.55
N LEU A 208 15.48 -14.69 -1.22
CA LEU A 208 16.36 -13.91 -0.33
C LEU A 208 17.81 -14.42 -0.29
N SER A 209 18.02 -15.73 -0.48
CA SER A 209 19.36 -16.35 -0.35
C SER A 209 20.35 -15.94 -1.45
N ASN A 210 19.86 -15.59 -2.63
CA ASN A 210 20.71 -15.24 -3.78
C ASN A 210 21.23 -13.80 -3.74
N ILE A 211 20.49 -12.87 -3.12
CA ILE A 211 20.88 -11.45 -3.03
C ILE A 211 21.94 -11.19 -1.95
N ALA A 212 22.13 -12.10 -1.01
CA ALA A 212 23.22 -12.01 -0.03
C ALA A 212 24.62 -11.82 -0.64
N LYS A 213 24.76 -12.07 -1.95
CA LYS A 213 26.02 -11.88 -2.72
C LYS A 213 26.40 -10.41 -2.94
N TYR A 214 25.46 -9.46 -2.76
CA TYR A 214 25.67 -8.04 -3.07
C TYR A 214 25.53 -7.17 -1.82
N PRO A 215 26.61 -6.82 -1.10
CA PRO A 215 26.54 -6.07 0.16
C PRO A 215 25.87 -4.70 0.07
N THR A 216 26.03 -4.01 -1.07
CA THR A 216 25.39 -2.71 -1.32
C THR A 216 23.87 -2.84 -1.44
N ILE A 217 23.39 -3.92 -2.05
CA ILE A 217 21.95 -4.19 -2.18
C ILE A 217 21.35 -4.44 -0.80
N ILE A 218 22.00 -5.21 0.06
CA ILE A 218 21.50 -5.53 1.41
C ILE A 218 21.26 -4.24 2.21
N GLY A 219 22.21 -3.28 2.19
CA GLY A 219 22.07 -2.04 2.93
C GLY A 219 20.90 -1.18 2.42
N LEU A 220 20.71 -1.08 1.09
CA LEU A 220 19.59 -0.34 0.53
C LEU A 220 18.25 -1.06 0.75
N LEU A 221 18.21 -2.39 0.67
CA LEU A 221 17.01 -3.18 1.01
C LEU A 221 16.64 -3.06 2.48
N ALA A 222 17.62 -3.04 3.39
CA ALA A 222 17.39 -2.76 4.81
C ALA A 222 16.84 -1.35 5.02
N THR A 223 17.37 -0.35 4.30
CA THR A 223 16.84 1.02 4.33
C THR A 223 15.39 1.05 3.83
N LEU A 224 15.09 0.39 2.72
CA LEU A 224 13.74 0.28 2.16
C LEU A 224 12.77 -0.33 3.19
N LEU A 225 13.16 -1.45 3.81
CA LEU A 225 12.34 -2.10 4.84
C LEU A 225 12.04 -1.15 6.01
N LEU A 226 13.04 -0.42 6.51
CA LEU A 226 12.86 0.53 7.61
C LEU A 226 11.94 1.69 7.22
N VAL A 227 12.06 2.21 5.99
CA VAL A 227 11.18 3.25 5.44
C VAL A 227 9.75 2.73 5.32
N ASP A 228 9.56 1.52 4.79
CA ASP A 228 8.24 0.93 4.64
C ASP A 228 7.57 0.66 6.00
N ILE A 229 8.30 0.12 6.99
CA ILE A 229 7.80 -0.04 8.37
C ILE A 229 7.38 1.31 8.96
N ALA A 230 8.22 2.34 8.79
CA ALA A 230 7.93 3.70 9.27
C ALA A 230 6.66 4.28 8.62
N ASN A 231 6.48 4.11 7.31
CA ASN A 231 5.31 4.60 6.57
C ASN A 231 4.01 3.89 6.99
N HIS A 232 4.09 2.62 7.38
CA HIS A 232 2.91 1.91 7.89
C HIS A 232 2.35 2.50 9.18
N SER A 233 3.11 3.29 9.95
CA SER A 233 2.57 4.04 11.09
C SER A 233 1.54 5.09 10.68
N VAL A 234 1.73 5.75 9.52
CA VAL A 234 0.74 6.67 8.96
C VAL A 234 -0.46 5.88 8.45
N HIS A 235 -0.25 4.83 7.65
CA HIS A 235 -1.34 4.06 7.07
C HIS A 235 -2.24 3.41 8.12
N SER A 236 -1.69 2.92 9.23
CA SER A 236 -2.45 2.23 10.28
C SER A 236 -3.06 3.18 11.32
N ASN A 237 -2.36 4.25 11.67
CA ASN A 237 -2.78 5.09 12.81
C ASN A 237 -3.31 6.47 12.42
N TRP A 238 -3.22 6.91 11.16
CA TRP A 238 -3.68 8.25 10.75
C TRP A 238 -5.07 8.57 11.26
N SER A 239 -6.05 7.73 10.93
CA SER A 239 -7.44 7.95 11.30
C SER A 239 -7.65 7.93 12.81
N PHE A 240 -7.04 7.00 13.54
CA PHE A 240 -7.13 6.89 15.00
C PHE A 240 -6.46 8.09 15.68
N TYR A 241 -5.28 8.48 15.21
CA TYR A 241 -4.52 9.60 15.75
C TYR A 241 -5.26 10.93 15.63
N VAL A 242 -5.81 11.22 14.44
CA VAL A 242 -6.51 12.51 14.24
C VAL A 242 -7.88 12.54 14.92
N ILE A 243 -8.52 11.38 15.11
CA ILE A 243 -9.72 11.26 15.96
C ILE A 243 -9.34 11.57 17.41
N GLU A 244 -8.31 10.91 17.93
CA GLU A 244 -7.89 11.07 19.34
C GLU A 244 -7.45 12.50 19.64
N LYS A 245 -6.54 13.04 18.83
CA LYS A 245 -5.88 14.31 19.12
C LYS A 245 -6.68 15.54 18.71
N PHE A 246 -7.37 15.48 17.57
CA PHE A 246 -8.04 16.63 16.97
C PHE A 246 -9.56 16.49 16.88
N ARG A 247 -10.11 15.34 17.30
CA ARG A 247 -11.55 15.04 17.26
C ARG A 247 -12.14 15.15 15.84
N TRP A 248 -11.33 14.77 14.82
CA TRP A 248 -11.80 14.83 13.44
C TRP A 248 -12.91 13.81 13.18
N ASN A 249 -13.86 14.23 12.36
CA ASN A 249 -14.89 13.35 11.83
C ASN A 249 -14.40 12.63 10.57
N SER A 250 -15.18 11.65 10.09
CA SER A 250 -14.82 10.85 8.90
C SER A 250 -14.62 11.70 7.65
N THR A 251 -15.36 12.81 7.50
CA THR A 251 -15.26 13.73 6.36
C THR A 251 -13.91 14.45 6.33
N LEU A 252 -13.46 15.00 7.48
CA LEU A 252 -12.14 15.65 7.58
C LEU A 252 -11.01 14.64 7.37
N ILE A 253 -11.15 13.41 7.89
CA ILE A 253 -10.19 12.33 7.64
C ILE A 253 -10.12 12.03 6.14
N GLY A 254 -11.28 11.89 5.48
CA GLY A 254 -11.35 11.66 4.04
C GLY A 254 -10.67 12.76 3.23
N TYR A 255 -10.93 14.02 3.54
CA TYR A 255 -10.29 15.16 2.88
C TYR A 255 -8.78 15.19 3.13
N SER A 256 -8.30 14.90 4.35
CA SER A 256 -6.86 14.86 4.64
C SER A 256 -6.13 13.80 3.82
N LEU A 257 -6.72 12.61 3.68
CA LEU A 257 -6.17 11.55 2.85
C LEU A 257 -6.24 11.88 1.35
N GLY A 258 -7.29 12.57 0.91
CA GLY A 258 -7.39 13.11 -0.45
C GLY A 258 -6.28 14.12 -0.75
N VAL A 259 -5.98 15.02 0.19
CA VAL A 259 -4.84 15.96 0.09
C VAL A 259 -3.52 15.22 0.02
N VAL A 260 -3.30 14.20 0.85
CA VAL A 260 -2.10 13.34 0.77
C VAL A 260 -1.98 12.72 -0.62
N GLY A 261 -3.05 12.09 -1.11
CA GLY A 261 -3.04 11.46 -2.42
C GLY A 261 -2.73 12.43 -3.56
N LEU A 262 -3.36 13.62 -3.56
CA LEU A 262 -3.09 14.66 -4.56
C LEU A 262 -1.64 15.15 -4.47
N ALA A 263 -1.13 15.40 -3.27
CA ALA A 263 0.24 15.84 -3.07
C ALA A 263 1.26 14.77 -3.53
N VAL A 264 1.01 13.49 -3.25
CA VAL A 264 1.82 12.36 -3.76
C VAL A 264 1.81 12.36 -5.28
N ALA A 265 0.65 12.51 -5.94
CA ALA A 265 0.56 12.56 -7.39
C ALA A 265 1.38 13.72 -8.00
N VAL A 266 1.33 14.91 -7.38
CA VAL A 266 2.13 16.07 -7.81
C VAL A 266 3.63 15.81 -7.62
N VAL A 267 4.03 15.26 -6.47
CA VAL A 267 5.45 14.98 -6.21
C VAL A 267 5.99 13.92 -7.16
N GLN A 268 5.27 12.82 -7.34
CA GLN A 268 5.71 11.75 -8.26
C GLN A 268 5.63 12.15 -9.74
N GLY A 269 4.62 12.91 -10.12
CA GLY A 269 4.42 13.32 -11.53
C GLY A 269 5.33 14.47 -11.98
N VAL A 270 5.62 15.41 -11.09
CA VAL A 270 6.31 16.66 -11.43
C VAL A 270 7.66 16.76 -10.72
N PHE A 271 7.67 16.72 -9.36
CA PHE A 271 8.90 17.06 -8.62
C PHE A 271 10.02 16.06 -8.82
N ILE A 272 9.72 14.76 -8.91
CA ILE A 272 10.74 13.74 -9.17
C ILE A 272 11.47 14.03 -10.49
N ARG A 273 10.73 14.39 -11.55
CA ARG A 273 11.30 14.66 -12.88
C ARG A 273 12.20 15.90 -12.92
N VAL A 274 11.95 16.86 -12.03
CA VAL A 274 12.68 18.14 -11.98
C VAL A 274 13.81 18.10 -10.95
N ILE A 275 13.56 17.53 -9.78
CA ILE A 275 14.50 17.59 -8.64
C ILE A 275 15.56 16.50 -8.76
N VAL A 276 15.18 15.24 -9.00
CA VAL A 276 16.13 14.11 -8.99
C VAL A 276 17.26 14.27 -10.03
N PRO A 277 17.01 14.70 -11.28
CA PRO A 277 18.10 14.95 -12.23
C PRO A 277 19.08 16.06 -11.81
N ARG A 278 18.60 17.07 -11.03
CA ARG A 278 19.43 18.20 -10.59
C ARG A 278 20.31 17.86 -9.40
N ILE A 279 19.80 17.10 -8.42
CA ILE A 279 20.54 16.81 -7.18
C ILE A 279 21.25 15.45 -7.22
N GLY A 280 20.91 14.60 -8.19
CA GLY A 280 21.42 13.24 -8.33
C GLY A 280 20.74 12.23 -7.40
N GLN A 281 20.80 10.94 -7.76
CA GLN A 281 20.09 9.87 -7.05
C GLN A 281 20.50 9.74 -5.57
N LYS A 282 21.80 9.84 -5.27
CA LYS A 282 22.33 9.75 -3.90
C LYS A 282 21.76 10.84 -2.99
N ASN A 283 21.82 12.09 -3.45
CA ASN A 283 21.29 13.21 -2.66
C ASN A 283 19.77 13.17 -2.58
N ALA A 284 19.06 12.66 -3.61
CA ALA A 284 17.61 12.46 -3.56
C ALA A 284 17.20 11.48 -2.45
N ILE A 285 17.95 10.39 -2.27
CA ILE A 285 17.72 9.43 -1.17
C ILE A 285 17.94 10.13 0.19
N TYR A 286 19.05 10.85 0.38
CA TYR A 286 19.32 11.53 1.65
C TYR A 286 18.29 12.60 1.95
N THR A 287 17.94 13.43 0.97
CA THR A 287 16.91 14.47 1.12
C THR A 287 15.56 13.85 1.44
N GLY A 288 15.19 12.76 0.75
CA GLY A 288 13.96 12.02 1.03
C GLY A 288 13.89 11.51 2.47
N LEU A 289 14.95 10.85 2.95
CA LEU A 289 15.02 10.35 4.33
C LEU A 289 14.98 11.48 5.37
N ILE A 290 15.67 12.60 5.13
CA ILE A 290 15.61 13.79 6.02
C ILE A 290 14.19 14.37 6.04
N LEU A 291 13.53 14.45 4.90
CA LEU A 291 12.15 14.94 4.81
C LEU A 291 11.16 13.99 5.48
N TYR A 292 11.32 12.66 5.35
CA TYR A 292 10.53 11.69 6.14
C TYR A 292 10.72 11.89 7.63
N PHE A 293 11.97 11.98 8.10
CA PHE A 293 12.27 12.28 9.51
C PHE A 293 11.56 13.55 9.98
N THR A 294 11.72 14.65 9.23
CA THR A 294 11.08 15.92 9.54
C THR A 294 9.56 15.80 9.57
N GLY A 295 8.95 15.14 8.57
CA GLY A 295 7.51 14.91 8.48
C GLY A 295 6.98 14.13 9.69
N PHE A 296 7.65 13.04 10.08
CA PHE A 296 7.24 12.24 11.24
C PHE A 296 7.35 13.03 12.55
N ILE A 297 8.43 13.81 12.76
CA ILE A 297 8.58 14.66 13.93
C ILE A 297 7.45 15.72 13.94
N CYS A 298 7.18 16.36 12.80
CA CYS A 298 6.10 17.31 12.67
C CYS A 298 4.73 16.70 13.01
N PHE A 299 4.44 15.49 12.52
CA PHE A 299 3.20 14.78 12.86
C PHE A 299 3.11 14.45 14.35
N ALA A 300 4.20 13.99 14.98
CA ALA A 300 4.20 13.67 16.41
C ALA A 300 3.84 14.87 17.27
N PHE A 301 4.35 16.06 16.94
CA PHE A 301 4.19 17.29 17.73
C PHE A 301 3.15 18.27 17.16
N ALA A 302 2.37 17.91 16.14
CA ALA A 302 1.35 18.78 15.58
C ALA A 302 0.39 19.26 16.68
N SER A 303 0.28 20.57 16.85
CA SER A 303 -0.52 21.19 17.92
C SER A 303 -1.98 21.42 17.51
N SER A 304 -2.27 21.45 16.22
CA SER A 304 -3.63 21.63 15.68
C SER A 304 -3.82 20.89 14.37
N GLY A 305 -5.08 20.72 13.97
CA GLY A 305 -5.44 20.09 12.70
C GLY A 305 -4.89 20.85 11.49
N LEU A 306 -4.76 22.18 11.56
CA LEU A 306 -4.17 22.97 10.49
C LEU A 306 -2.69 22.65 10.31
N TRP A 307 -1.92 22.61 11.39
CA TRP A 307 -0.51 22.22 11.36
C TRP A 307 -0.35 20.79 10.84
N MET A 308 -1.25 19.87 11.25
CA MET A 308 -1.26 18.50 10.75
C MET A 308 -1.39 18.44 9.23
N MET A 309 -2.26 19.26 8.63
CA MET A 309 -2.43 19.36 7.17
C MET A 309 -1.19 19.96 6.50
N LEU A 310 -0.58 21.01 7.08
CA LEU A 310 0.64 21.61 6.52
C LEU A 310 1.83 20.65 6.57
N PHE A 311 1.92 19.83 7.61
CA PHE A 311 3.00 18.87 7.79
C PHE A 311 2.91 17.65 6.86
N ILE A 312 1.80 17.48 6.13
CA ILE A 312 1.72 16.54 5.00
C ILE A 312 2.78 16.88 3.95
N LEU A 313 3.11 18.17 3.76
CA LEU A 313 4.04 18.60 2.71
C LEU A 313 5.44 17.98 2.83
N PRO A 314 6.19 18.12 3.95
CA PRO A 314 7.50 17.49 4.09
C PRO A 314 7.41 15.95 3.99
N TYR A 315 6.37 15.32 4.55
CA TYR A 315 6.17 13.89 4.47
C TYR A 315 6.01 13.39 3.02
N VAL A 316 5.20 14.08 2.20
CA VAL A 316 4.96 13.66 0.81
C VAL A 316 6.16 14.00 -0.09
N LEU A 317 6.84 15.13 0.13
CA LEU A 317 8.07 15.48 -0.58
C LEU A 317 9.18 14.46 -0.36
N ALA A 318 9.19 13.76 0.76
CA ALA A 318 10.13 12.68 1.04
C ALA A 318 10.11 11.55 0.00
N GLY A 319 8.96 11.31 -0.65
CA GLY A 319 8.79 10.32 -1.71
C GLY A 319 9.68 10.53 -2.95
N ILE A 320 10.45 11.62 -3.04
CA ILE A 320 11.47 11.78 -4.09
C ILE A 320 12.63 10.77 -3.96
N GLY A 321 12.86 10.23 -2.76
CA GLY A 321 13.91 9.26 -2.49
C GLY A 321 13.61 7.84 -3.00
N ASP A 322 12.34 7.45 -3.06
CA ASP A 322 11.93 6.07 -3.35
C ASP A 322 12.32 5.63 -4.78
N PRO A 323 12.03 6.38 -5.85
CA PRO A 323 12.45 6.01 -7.21
C PRO A 323 13.97 6.04 -7.39
N ALA A 324 14.66 6.94 -6.69
CA ALA A 324 16.11 7.01 -6.72
C ALA A 324 16.73 5.75 -6.08
N MET A 325 16.17 5.27 -4.98
CA MET A 325 16.60 4.02 -4.31
C MET A 325 16.35 2.81 -5.21
N GLN A 326 15.16 2.70 -5.79
CA GLN A 326 14.81 1.62 -6.75
C GLN A 326 15.75 1.64 -7.97
N SER A 327 16.08 2.81 -8.50
CA SER A 327 17.01 2.96 -9.63
C SER A 327 18.42 2.46 -9.28
N ILE A 328 18.96 2.83 -8.11
CA ILE A 328 20.27 2.34 -7.67
C ILE A 328 20.24 0.82 -7.46
N LEU A 329 19.21 0.28 -6.82
CA LEU A 329 19.05 -1.17 -6.63
C LEU A 329 19.01 -1.91 -7.96
N SER A 330 18.22 -1.43 -8.91
CA SER A 330 18.10 -2.02 -10.25
C SER A 330 19.43 -2.02 -11.01
N ASN A 331 20.22 -0.95 -10.92
CA ASN A 331 21.52 -0.85 -11.57
C ASN A 331 22.60 -1.77 -10.99
N GLN A 332 22.36 -2.34 -9.78
CA GLN A 332 23.31 -3.24 -9.11
C GLN A 332 23.14 -4.72 -9.49
N VAL A 333 22.07 -5.08 -10.16
CA VAL A 333 21.78 -6.45 -10.57
C VAL A 333 21.77 -6.57 -12.09
N PRO A 334 22.26 -7.72 -12.62
CA PRO A 334 22.16 -8.02 -14.05
C PRO A 334 20.69 -8.05 -14.52
N GLU A 335 20.48 -7.82 -15.81
CA GLU A 335 19.14 -7.80 -16.42
C GLU A 335 18.34 -9.09 -16.14
N ASN A 336 19.00 -10.26 -16.13
CA ASN A 336 18.38 -11.55 -15.85
C ASN A 336 17.99 -11.76 -14.37
N SER A 337 18.40 -10.89 -13.47
CA SER A 337 18.09 -10.94 -12.03
C SER A 337 17.14 -9.84 -11.55
N GLN A 338 16.63 -9.00 -12.46
CA GLN A 338 15.68 -7.92 -12.13
C GLN A 338 14.37 -8.46 -11.52
N GLY A 339 13.87 -9.59 -12.03
CA GLY A 339 12.68 -10.24 -11.47
C GLY A 339 12.90 -10.74 -10.03
N GLU A 340 14.09 -11.24 -9.73
CA GLU A 340 14.47 -11.66 -8.38
C GLU A 340 14.53 -10.46 -7.41
N LEU A 341 15.14 -9.35 -7.83
CA LEU A 341 15.16 -8.11 -7.06
C LEU A 341 13.74 -7.60 -6.77
N GLN A 342 12.86 -7.57 -7.77
CA GLN A 342 11.46 -7.16 -7.58
C GLN A 342 10.71 -8.10 -6.63
N GLY A 343 10.94 -9.39 -6.72
CA GLY A 343 10.36 -10.37 -5.78
C GLY A 343 10.76 -10.11 -4.33
N ILE A 344 12.02 -9.74 -4.11
CA ILE A 344 12.51 -9.43 -2.76
C ILE A 344 11.98 -8.10 -2.24
N THR A 345 11.99 -7.04 -3.05
CA THR A 345 11.41 -5.75 -2.63
C THR A 345 9.93 -5.91 -2.27
N THR A 346 9.15 -6.64 -3.06
CA THR A 346 7.74 -6.93 -2.74
C THR A 346 7.60 -7.77 -1.46
N GLY A 347 8.48 -8.75 -1.24
CA GLY A 347 8.53 -9.54 -0.01
C GLY A 347 8.83 -8.69 1.23
N LEU A 348 9.77 -7.75 1.13
CA LEU A 348 10.09 -6.81 2.21
C LEU A 348 8.93 -5.85 2.49
N GLN A 349 8.27 -5.33 1.45
CA GLN A 349 7.07 -4.51 1.60
C GLN A 349 5.93 -5.26 2.30
N SER A 350 5.73 -6.54 1.95
CA SER A 350 4.75 -7.38 2.65
C SER A 350 5.10 -7.61 4.11
N LEU A 351 6.39 -7.81 4.41
CA LEU A 351 6.88 -7.94 5.79
C LEU A 351 6.68 -6.63 6.57
N ALA A 352 6.96 -5.48 5.96
CA ALA A 352 6.69 -4.18 6.55
C ALA A 352 5.20 -3.95 6.81
N ALA A 353 4.32 -4.41 5.91
CA ALA A 353 2.87 -4.34 6.07
C ALA A 353 2.34 -5.21 7.23
N ILE A 354 3.09 -6.21 7.66
CA ILE A 354 2.78 -7.01 8.85
C ILE A 354 3.34 -6.34 10.11
N ILE A 355 4.64 -6.01 10.11
CA ILE A 355 5.35 -5.50 11.29
C ILE A 355 4.94 -4.07 11.61
N GLY A 356 4.81 -3.20 10.60
CA GLY A 356 4.58 -1.76 10.78
C GLY A 356 3.29 -1.44 11.52
N PRO A 357 2.11 -1.91 11.05
CA PRO A 357 0.85 -1.69 11.76
C PRO A 357 0.84 -2.28 13.17
N PHE A 358 1.42 -3.48 13.34
CA PHE A 358 1.51 -4.10 14.65
C PHE A 358 2.27 -3.21 15.65
N LEU A 359 3.50 -2.81 15.33
CA LEU A 359 4.31 -1.98 16.21
C LEU A 359 3.67 -0.60 16.45
N ALA A 360 3.25 0.05 15.37
CA ALA A 360 2.74 1.41 15.45
C ALA A 360 1.44 1.48 16.26
N THR A 361 0.54 0.50 16.09
CA THR A 361 -0.74 0.48 16.81
C THR A 361 -0.55 0.16 18.28
N HIS A 362 0.32 -0.79 18.65
CA HIS A 362 0.59 -1.08 20.07
C HIS A 362 1.22 0.10 20.79
N ILE A 363 2.16 0.80 20.14
CA ILE A 363 2.74 2.02 20.71
C ILE A 363 1.68 3.12 20.84
N PHE A 364 0.81 3.29 19.84
CA PHE A 364 -0.27 4.26 19.91
C PHE A 364 -1.20 3.97 21.10
N VAL A 365 -1.68 2.73 21.22
CA VAL A 365 -2.55 2.26 22.31
C VAL A 365 -1.90 2.50 23.65
N TYR A 366 -0.64 2.07 23.83
CA TYR A 366 0.10 2.24 25.10
C TYR A 366 0.15 3.71 25.55
N PHE A 367 0.42 4.65 24.63
CA PHE A 367 0.60 6.06 24.98
C PHE A 367 -0.71 6.88 25.05
N ILE A 368 -1.87 6.31 24.66
CA ILE A 368 -3.19 6.97 24.84
C ILE A 368 -3.98 6.42 26.02
N GLU A 369 -3.57 5.30 26.61
CA GLU A 369 -4.21 4.73 27.78
C GLU A 369 -4.01 5.61 29.02
N LYS A 370 -5.00 5.58 29.94
CA LYS A 370 -4.93 6.33 31.20
C LYS A 370 -3.80 5.88 32.13
N SER A 371 -3.32 4.65 31.94
CA SER A 371 -2.23 4.04 32.69
C SER A 371 -0.85 4.46 32.16
N ALA A 372 -0.79 5.15 31.02
CA ALA A 372 0.47 5.56 30.40
C ALA A 372 1.23 6.55 31.29
N PRO A 373 2.56 6.43 31.39
CA PRO A 373 3.38 7.38 32.16
C PRO A 373 3.32 8.81 31.59
N VAL A 374 3.08 8.93 30.28
CA VAL A 374 2.89 10.18 29.55
C VAL A 374 1.85 9.97 28.47
N TYR A 375 0.83 10.84 28.43
CA TYR A 375 -0.13 10.84 27.33
C TYR A 375 0.49 11.48 26.08
N PHE A 376 0.77 10.67 25.07
CA PHE A 376 1.44 11.12 23.86
C PHE A 376 0.97 10.35 22.60
N PRO A 377 -0.16 10.71 22.00
CA PRO A 377 -0.70 10.04 20.81
C PRO A 377 0.26 10.03 19.60
N GLY A 378 1.25 10.94 19.58
CA GLY A 378 2.27 11.03 18.53
C GLY A 378 3.38 9.99 18.59
N ALA A 379 3.42 9.13 19.62
CA ALA A 379 4.51 8.17 19.86
C ALA A 379 4.83 7.25 18.65
N PRO A 380 3.85 6.73 17.87
CA PRO A 380 4.16 5.93 16.67
C PRO A 380 5.00 6.67 15.63
N PHE A 381 4.78 7.99 15.49
CA PHE A 381 5.55 8.81 14.54
C PHE A 381 6.98 9.05 15.05
N ILE A 382 7.22 9.09 16.37
CA ILE A 382 8.57 9.12 16.94
C ILE A 382 9.31 7.81 16.63
N LEU A 383 8.66 6.64 16.82
CA LEU A 383 9.24 5.37 16.38
C LEU A 383 9.63 5.42 14.90
N SER A 384 8.72 5.91 14.05
CA SER A 384 8.97 6.05 12.62
C SER A 384 10.16 6.97 12.34
N ALA A 385 10.26 8.10 13.02
CA ALA A 385 11.42 8.99 12.91
C ALA A 385 12.73 8.30 13.30
N CYS A 386 12.72 7.50 14.37
CA CYS A 386 13.89 6.70 14.78
C CYS A 386 14.29 5.66 13.71
N LEU A 387 13.31 4.95 13.14
CA LEU A 387 13.55 3.99 12.06
C LEU A 387 14.15 4.67 10.82
N ILE A 388 13.67 5.87 10.47
CA ILE A 388 14.23 6.68 9.36
C ILE A 388 15.67 7.12 9.66
N VAL A 389 16.00 7.51 10.89
CA VAL A 389 17.39 7.84 11.27
C VAL A 389 18.30 6.63 11.09
N ILE A 390 17.86 5.45 11.55
CA ILE A 390 18.61 4.21 11.36
C ILE A 390 18.78 3.93 9.86
N GLY A 391 17.71 4.05 9.07
CA GLY A 391 17.73 3.91 7.62
C GLY A 391 18.69 4.89 6.94
N LEU A 392 18.73 6.15 7.38
CA LEU A 392 19.63 7.17 6.87
C LEU A 392 21.10 6.79 7.15
N ILE A 393 21.41 6.35 8.37
CA ILE A 393 22.76 5.90 8.73
C ILE A 393 23.21 4.71 7.87
N VAL A 394 22.32 3.73 7.68
CA VAL A 394 22.57 2.56 6.82
C VAL A 394 22.78 3.01 5.37
N ALA A 395 21.91 3.88 4.83
CA ALA A 395 22.03 4.39 3.47
C ALA A 395 23.34 5.16 3.25
N ILE A 396 23.74 6.03 4.19
CA ILE A 396 25.01 6.78 4.13
C ILE A 396 26.21 5.81 4.07
N LYS A 397 26.28 4.84 4.98
CA LYS A 397 27.36 3.85 5.01
C LYS A 397 27.44 3.05 3.71
N THR A 398 26.28 2.64 3.21
CA THR A 398 26.16 1.81 2.01
C THR A 398 26.55 2.57 0.75
N LEU A 399 26.00 3.77 0.54
CA LEU A 399 26.23 4.56 -0.66
C LEU A 399 27.64 5.17 -0.69
N ASN A 400 28.27 5.45 0.46
CA ASN A 400 29.64 5.90 0.51
C ASN A 400 30.64 4.77 0.18
N LYS A 401 30.32 3.52 0.53
CA LYS A 401 31.10 2.36 0.11
C LYS A 401 31.00 2.12 -1.40
N TYR A 402 29.80 2.27 -1.93
CA TYR A 402 29.53 2.15 -3.38
C TYR A 402 30.36 3.12 -4.24
N HIS A 403 30.43 4.40 -3.85
CA HIS A 403 31.23 5.41 -4.57
C HIS A 403 32.75 5.21 -4.51
N LYS A 404 33.24 4.39 -3.60
CA LYS A 404 34.68 4.05 -3.55
C LYS A 404 35.06 2.87 -4.44
N THR A 405 34.05 2.17 -4.98
CA THR A 405 34.25 0.92 -5.76
C THR A 405 34.03 1.18 -7.27
N ILE A 406 33.51 2.36 -7.65
CA ILE A 406 33.44 2.90 -9.01
C ILE A 406 34.54 3.95 -9.19
#